data_e7cb89e9409b5ee8e94d6e5b68683c3d
#
_entry.id   e7cb89e9409b5ee8e94d6e5b68683c3d
#
_cell.length_a   1.000
_cell.length_b   1.000
_cell.length_c   1.000
_cell.angle_alpha   90.00
_cell.angle_beta   90.00
_cell.angle_gamma   90.00
#
_symmetry.space_group_name_H-M   'P 1'
#
loop_
_entity.id
_entity.type
_entity.pdbx_description
1 polymer ?
#
loop_
_entity_poly.entity_id
_entity_poly.type
_entity_poly.pdbx_seq_one_letter_code
_entity_poly.pdbx_strand_id
1 'polypeptide(L)'
;PDAFLDSVQASGVAPRVKDYNERGFGGSYLQFNTRNGIRCNTRMAYLDDAAGRPNLTILTNALASRVLLEGKRAVGVQASVNGNESSFKAKREVILCGGAFNSSQLLELSGIGRREVLAAAGVPLVHELNMVGENLSEHVYSPVMFRVKPGVSWNRDLNSPIGQAKLGMRYLLKRDGPLSSVTITAQAFAPRESGGKDAEVKVQIQQVTSP
;
A
#
# COMPACT_ATOMS: atom_id res chain seq x y z
N PRO A 1 -11.64 -15.19 -12.39
CA PRO A 1 -10.20 -15.03 -12.51
C PRO A 1 -9.57 -16.02 -13.49
N ASP A 2 -9.94 -17.32 -13.43
CA ASP A 2 -9.36 -18.35 -14.31
C ASP A 2 -9.51 -18.02 -15.78
N ALA A 3 -10.72 -17.68 -16.23
CA ALA A 3 -10.95 -17.29 -17.62
C ALA A 3 -10.07 -16.14 -18.09
N PHE A 4 -9.75 -15.20 -17.20
CA PHE A 4 -8.79 -14.11 -17.50
C PHE A 4 -7.39 -14.66 -17.67
N LEU A 5 -6.92 -15.49 -16.74
CA LEU A 5 -5.57 -16.05 -16.78
C LEU A 5 -5.40 -16.99 -17.99
N ASP A 6 -6.41 -17.77 -18.30
CA ASP A 6 -6.41 -18.66 -19.47
C ASP A 6 -6.40 -17.83 -20.79
N SER A 7 -7.15 -16.72 -20.82
CA SER A 7 -7.15 -15.83 -21.99
C SER A 7 -5.81 -15.14 -22.19
N VAL A 8 -5.17 -14.68 -21.10
CA VAL A 8 -3.83 -14.07 -21.15
C VAL A 8 -2.81 -15.08 -21.70
N GLN A 9 -2.86 -16.32 -21.25
CA GLN A 9 -1.98 -17.37 -21.77
C GLN A 9 -2.30 -17.73 -23.22
N ALA A 10 -3.55 -17.90 -23.55
CA ALA A 10 -3.98 -18.27 -24.90
C ALA A 10 -3.66 -17.19 -25.95
N SER A 11 -3.66 -15.91 -25.55
CA SER A 11 -3.27 -14.79 -26.40
C SER A 11 -1.75 -14.64 -26.58
N GLY A 12 -0.97 -15.44 -25.88
CA GLY A 12 0.51 -15.34 -25.93
C GLY A 12 1.11 -14.12 -25.23
N VAL A 13 0.27 -13.32 -24.54
CA VAL A 13 0.73 -12.09 -23.86
C VAL A 13 1.63 -12.41 -22.68
N ALA A 14 1.25 -13.37 -21.86
CA ALA A 14 2.06 -13.84 -20.74
C ALA A 14 1.69 -15.28 -20.36
N PRO A 15 2.66 -16.12 -19.89
CA PRO A 15 2.35 -17.46 -19.42
C PRO A 15 1.57 -17.42 -18.11
N ARG A 16 0.72 -18.41 -17.89
CA ARG A 16 0.12 -18.63 -16.56
C ARG A 16 1.19 -19.21 -15.63
N VAL A 17 1.40 -18.60 -14.49
CA VAL A 17 2.39 -18.99 -13.48
C VAL A 17 1.70 -19.20 -12.13
N LYS A 18 2.36 -19.96 -11.25
CA LYS A 18 1.83 -20.17 -9.90
C LYS A 18 2.00 -18.91 -9.04
N ASP A 19 3.14 -18.27 -9.17
CA ASP A 19 3.50 -17.06 -8.44
C ASP A 19 4.29 -16.13 -9.38
N TYR A 20 3.75 -14.93 -9.64
CA TYR A 20 4.42 -13.93 -10.48
C TYR A 20 5.68 -13.33 -9.80
N ASN A 21 5.79 -13.42 -8.46
CA ASN A 21 6.97 -12.91 -7.75
C ASN A 21 8.21 -13.76 -8.01
N GLU A 22 8.05 -15.05 -8.35
CA GLU A 22 9.19 -15.92 -8.64
C GLU A 22 9.88 -15.57 -9.95
N ARG A 23 9.14 -15.03 -10.93
CA ARG A 23 9.65 -14.76 -12.28
C ARG A 23 9.59 -13.31 -12.73
N GLY A 24 8.87 -12.47 -11.97
CA GLY A 24 8.61 -11.07 -12.34
C GLY A 24 7.78 -10.89 -13.63
N PHE A 25 7.30 -12.00 -14.22
CA PHE A 25 6.61 -12.03 -15.51
C PHE A 25 5.63 -13.20 -15.52
N GLY A 26 4.41 -12.97 -16.03
CA GLY A 26 3.36 -13.97 -16.11
C GLY A 26 2.06 -13.56 -15.44
N GLY A 27 1.03 -14.38 -15.64
CA GLY A 27 -0.29 -14.19 -15.04
C GLY A 27 -0.55 -15.14 -13.88
N SER A 28 -1.01 -14.63 -12.74
CA SER A 28 -1.42 -15.44 -11.61
C SER A 28 -2.48 -14.74 -10.76
N TYR A 29 -2.98 -15.45 -9.75
CA TYR A 29 -3.82 -14.82 -8.73
C TYR A 29 -3.04 -13.77 -7.96
N LEU A 30 -3.73 -12.69 -7.59
CA LEU A 30 -3.15 -11.65 -6.75
C LEU A 30 -2.99 -12.18 -5.32
N GLN A 31 -1.81 -11.96 -4.74
CA GLN A 31 -1.54 -12.26 -3.34
C GLN A 31 -2.02 -11.12 -2.45
N PHE A 32 -2.67 -11.46 -1.35
CA PHE A 32 -3.26 -10.50 -0.43
C PHE A 32 -2.71 -10.63 0.98
N ASN A 33 -2.56 -9.50 1.62
CA ASN A 33 -2.32 -9.44 3.05
C ASN A 33 -3.66 -9.62 3.80
N THR A 34 -4.15 -10.86 3.82
CA THR A 34 -5.38 -11.23 4.54
C THR A 34 -5.12 -12.40 5.48
N ARG A 35 -5.82 -12.39 6.61
CA ARG A 35 -5.83 -13.50 7.59
C ARG A 35 -7.28 -13.77 7.96
N ASN A 36 -7.76 -14.99 7.72
CA ASN A 36 -9.14 -15.41 8.01
C ASN A 36 -10.21 -14.47 7.40
N GLY A 37 -10.01 -14.05 6.13
CA GLY A 37 -10.92 -13.15 5.42
C GLY A 37 -10.94 -11.70 5.92
N ILE A 38 -9.97 -11.30 6.73
CA ILE A 38 -9.80 -9.93 7.25
C ILE A 38 -8.48 -9.37 6.76
N ARG A 39 -8.46 -8.09 6.38
CA ARG A 39 -7.22 -7.40 6.02
C ARG A 39 -6.22 -7.44 7.18
N CYS A 40 -5.09 -8.10 6.95
CA CYS A 40 -3.99 -8.21 7.90
C CYS A 40 -3.03 -7.05 7.67
N ASN A 41 -3.17 -6.00 8.47
CA ASN A 41 -2.24 -4.88 8.45
C ASN A 41 -0.99 -5.17 9.32
N THR A 42 -0.01 -4.26 9.31
CA THR A 42 1.24 -4.42 10.08
C THR A 42 1.02 -4.53 11.58
N ARG A 43 -0.01 -3.88 12.12
CA ARG A 43 -0.38 -4.04 13.53
C ARG A 43 -0.72 -5.50 13.82
N MET A 44 -1.66 -6.09 13.05
CA MET A 44 -2.10 -7.48 13.24
C MET A 44 -0.99 -8.50 12.94
N ALA A 45 -0.09 -8.16 12.02
CA ALA A 45 0.98 -9.07 11.61
C ALA A 45 2.16 -9.11 12.58
N TYR A 46 2.43 -7.99 13.27
CA TYR A 46 3.67 -7.82 14.03
C TYR A 46 3.46 -7.23 15.43
N LEU A 47 2.62 -6.19 15.57
CA LEU A 47 2.51 -5.47 16.84
C LEU A 47 1.65 -6.22 17.87
N ASP A 48 0.58 -6.88 17.44
CA ASP A 48 -0.31 -7.59 18.37
C ASP A 48 0.45 -8.69 19.12
N ASP A 49 1.36 -9.42 18.44
CA ASP A 49 2.22 -10.44 19.06
C ASP A 49 3.33 -9.84 19.96
N ALA A 50 3.67 -8.58 19.75
CA ALA A 50 4.71 -7.89 20.48
C ALA A 50 4.19 -6.97 21.60
N ALA A 51 2.89 -6.72 21.67
CA ALA A 51 2.29 -5.71 22.55
C ALA A 51 2.57 -5.90 24.04
N GLY A 52 2.79 -7.15 24.49
CA GLY A 52 3.13 -7.48 25.87
C GLY A 52 4.62 -7.36 26.24
N ARG A 53 5.48 -6.97 25.30
CA ARG A 53 6.93 -6.88 25.57
C ARG A 53 7.25 -5.65 26.42
N PRO A 54 8.01 -5.78 27.52
CA PRO A 54 8.32 -4.66 28.41
C PRO A 54 9.21 -3.60 27.79
N ASN A 55 9.87 -3.91 26.67
CA ASN A 55 10.73 -2.97 25.93
C ASN A 55 10.04 -2.31 24.72
N LEU A 56 8.71 -2.50 24.56
CA LEU A 56 7.91 -1.89 23.52
C LEU A 56 6.91 -0.90 24.13
N THR A 57 6.99 0.35 23.73
CA THR A 57 5.98 1.36 24.05
C THR A 57 5.32 1.84 22.76
N ILE A 58 4.00 1.77 22.70
CA ILE A 58 3.20 2.24 21.56
C ILE A 58 2.39 3.44 22.01
N LEU A 59 2.64 4.58 21.37
CA LEU A 59 1.88 5.81 21.59
C LEU A 59 0.97 6.06 20.38
N THR A 60 -0.31 6.15 20.63
CA THR A 60 -1.33 6.56 19.66
C THR A 60 -1.67 8.05 19.84
N ASN A 61 -2.36 8.65 18.86
CA ASN A 61 -2.67 10.09 18.85
C ASN A 61 -1.41 10.95 19.06
N ALA A 62 -0.29 10.49 18.49
CA ALA A 62 1.00 11.14 18.56
C ALA A 62 1.41 11.56 17.14
N LEU A 63 1.43 12.86 16.88
CA LEU A 63 1.84 13.44 15.62
C LEU A 63 3.29 13.92 15.75
N ALA A 64 4.23 13.24 15.08
CA ALA A 64 5.61 13.67 15.02
C ALA A 64 5.72 14.99 14.23
N SER A 65 6.31 16.00 14.84
CA SER A 65 6.48 17.33 14.25
C SER A 65 7.91 17.60 13.77
N ARG A 66 8.90 16.95 14.39
CA ARG A 66 10.31 17.15 14.07
C ARG A 66 11.18 16.00 14.57
N VAL A 67 12.22 15.65 13.80
CA VAL A 67 13.37 14.88 14.29
C VAL A 67 14.31 15.84 15.01
N LEU A 68 14.71 15.49 16.22
CA LEU A 68 15.69 16.26 17.00
C LEU A 68 17.09 15.86 16.58
N LEU A 69 17.93 16.87 16.25
CA LEU A 69 19.26 16.67 15.73
C LEU A 69 20.30 17.37 16.63
N GLU A 70 21.44 16.69 16.85
CA GLU A 70 22.67 17.26 17.37
C GLU A 70 23.72 17.17 16.26
N GLY A 71 23.99 18.30 15.61
CA GLY A 71 24.73 18.31 14.35
C GLY A 71 24.03 17.49 13.30
N LYS A 72 24.66 16.41 12.84
CA LYS A 72 24.08 15.46 11.85
C LYS A 72 23.49 14.18 12.47
N ARG A 73 23.47 14.08 13.79
CA ARG A 73 22.98 12.90 14.50
C ARG A 73 21.53 13.10 14.95
N ALA A 74 20.65 12.15 14.61
CA ALA A 74 19.30 12.10 15.15
C ALA A 74 19.35 11.61 16.62
N VAL A 75 18.86 12.43 17.55
CA VAL A 75 18.88 12.18 18.99
C VAL A 75 17.49 12.04 19.61
N GLY A 76 16.44 12.20 18.81
CA GLY A 76 15.07 12.07 19.30
C GLY A 76 14.03 12.53 18.31
N VAL A 77 12.80 12.61 18.79
CA VAL A 77 11.63 13.10 18.05
C VAL A 77 10.83 14.04 18.94
N GLN A 78 10.40 15.16 18.39
CA GLN A 78 9.35 16.01 18.96
C GLN A 78 8.00 15.58 18.37
N ALA A 79 6.99 15.45 19.23
CA ALA A 79 5.64 15.06 18.81
C ALA A 79 4.58 15.73 19.68
N SER A 80 3.43 16.00 19.09
CA SER A 80 2.22 16.36 19.83
C SER A 80 1.47 15.08 20.19
N VAL A 81 1.36 14.78 21.48
CA VAL A 81 0.65 13.62 22.01
C VAL A 81 -0.63 14.09 22.68
N ASN A 82 -1.79 13.70 22.14
CA ASN A 82 -3.09 14.20 22.59
C ASN A 82 -3.17 15.75 22.67
N GLY A 83 -2.51 16.44 21.74
CA GLY A 83 -2.45 17.91 21.71
C GLY A 83 -1.36 18.56 22.57
N ASN A 84 -0.60 17.78 23.34
CA ASN A 84 0.49 18.29 24.17
C ASN A 84 1.86 17.99 23.55
N GLU A 85 2.71 19.01 23.45
CA GLU A 85 4.07 18.85 22.95
C GLU A 85 4.93 17.99 23.91
N SER A 86 5.61 17.02 23.33
CA SER A 86 6.46 16.06 24.03
C SER A 86 7.71 15.77 23.22
N SER A 87 8.81 15.46 23.90
CA SER A 87 10.07 15.07 23.27
C SER A 87 10.50 13.69 23.73
N PHE A 88 10.87 12.84 22.78
CA PHE A 88 11.32 11.48 23.01
C PHE A 88 12.77 11.33 22.57
N LYS A 89 13.65 10.93 23.48
CA LYS A 89 15.07 10.73 23.19
C LYS A 89 15.32 9.37 22.55
N ALA A 90 16.18 9.34 21.53
CA ALA A 90 16.65 8.12 20.89
C ALA A 90 18.11 7.87 21.27
N LYS A 91 18.41 6.66 21.79
CA LYS A 91 19.78 6.26 22.12
C LYS A 91 20.58 5.77 20.91
N ARG A 92 19.90 5.14 19.96
CA ARG A 92 20.52 4.53 18.77
C ARG A 92 20.14 5.27 17.50
N GLU A 93 18.86 5.26 17.14
CA GLU A 93 18.37 5.75 15.86
C GLU A 93 16.91 6.21 15.95
N VAL A 94 16.49 6.97 14.97
CA VAL A 94 15.10 7.33 14.68
C VAL A 94 14.72 6.72 13.33
N ILE A 95 13.67 5.92 13.30
CA ILE A 95 13.20 5.24 12.09
C ILE A 95 11.91 5.91 11.61
N LEU A 96 11.92 6.45 10.39
CA LEU A 96 10.77 7.11 9.79
C LEU A 96 9.98 6.12 8.92
N CYS A 97 8.73 5.88 9.32
CA CYS A 97 7.81 4.98 8.61
C CYS A 97 6.49 5.69 8.25
N GLY A 98 6.54 7.00 7.97
CA GLY A 98 5.37 7.82 7.65
C GLY A 98 4.85 7.69 6.21
N GLY A 99 5.49 6.84 5.39
CA GLY A 99 5.17 6.70 3.96
C GLY A 99 5.87 7.77 3.10
N ALA A 100 5.60 7.74 1.79
CA ALA A 100 6.31 8.58 0.82
C ALA A 100 6.15 10.08 1.08
N PHE A 101 4.97 10.54 1.49
CA PHE A 101 4.73 11.96 1.78
C PHE A 101 5.22 12.36 3.18
N ASN A 102 4.72 11.69 4.21
CA ASN A 102 4.96 12.16 5.58
C ASN A 102 6.41 11.97 6.05
N SER A 103 7.12 10.95 5.54
CA SER A 103 8.55 10.79 5.88
C SER A 103 9.39 11.90 5.27
N SER A 104 9.16 12.27 4.01
CA SER A 104 9.82 13.40 3.36
C SER A 104 9.48 14.72 4.04
N GLN A 105 8.20 14.98 4.31
CA GLN A 105 7.74 16.15 5.02
C GLN A 105 8.40 16.28 6.41
N LEU A 106 8.48 15.18 7.16
CA LEU A 106 9.10 15.19 8.49
C LEU A 106 10.60 15.50 8.43
N LEU A 107 11.30 15.02 7.40
CA LEU A 107 12.70 15.41 7.17
C LEU A 107 12.82 16.89 6.86
N GLU A 108 11.99 17.43 5.97
CA GLU A 108 12.00 18.86 5.62
C GLU A 108 11.65 19.73 6.84
N LEU A 109 10.63 19.39 7.62
CA LEU A 109 10.31 20.08 8.88
C LEU A 109 11.44 20.01 9.91
N SER A 110 12.35 19.05 9.77
CA SER A 110 13.53 18.88 10.62
C SER A 110 14.77 19.62 10.08
N GLY A 111 14.63 20.35 8.98
CA GLY A 111 15.73 21.09 8.35
C GLY A 111 16.61 20.24 7.44
N ILE A 112 16.12 19.06 7.01
CA ILE A 112 16.82 18.15 6.09
C ILE A 112 16.10 18.15 4.74
N GLY A 113 16.72 18.71 3.70
CA GLY A 113 16.10 18.82 2.38
C GLY A 113 16.83 19.80 1.48
N ARG A 114 16.16 20.19 0.41
CA ARG A 114 16.66 21.22 -0.53
C ARG A 114 16.61 22.61 0.13
N ARG A 115 17.70 23.33 -0.01
CA ARG A 115 17.86 24.68 0.56
C ARG A 115 16.71 25.62 0.18
N GLU A 116 16.34 25.65 -1.09
CA GLU A 116 15.32 26.56 -1.61
C GLU A 116 13.93 26.21 -1.07
N VAL A 117 13.61 24.91 -0.97
CA VAL A 117 12.33 24.42 -0.44
C VAL A 117 12.21 24.77 1.04
N LEU A 118 13.26 24.51 1.82
CA LEU A 118 13.29 24.83 3.26
C LEU A 118 13.20 26.33 3.49
N ALA A 119 13.94 27.12 2.72
CA ALA A 119 13.92 28.59 2.81
C ALA A 119 12.52 29.14 2.49
N ALA A 120 11.85 28.65 1.45
CA ALA A 120 10.50 29.05 1.09
C ALA A 120 9.47 28.71 2.18
N ALA A 121 9.69 27.62 2.92
CA ALA A 121 8.87 27.19 4.04
C ALA A 121 9.25 27.85 5.39
N GLY A 122 10.28 28.69 5.41
CA GLY A 122 10.78 29.32 6.64
C GLY A 122 11.46 28.33 7.61
N VAL A 123 11.91 27.18 7.13
CA VAL A 123 12.57 26.15 7.94
C VAL A 123 14.09 26.34 7.86
N PRO A 124 14.79 26.48 9.00
CA PRO A 124 16.24 26.56 9.00
C PRO A 124 16.92 25.32 8.44
N LEU A 125 17.86 25.49 7.54
CA LEU A 125 18.63 24.39 6.96
C LEU A 125 19.61 23.83 8.01
N VAL A 126 19.46 22.51 8.29
CA VAL A 126 20.40 21.74 9.12
C VAL A 126 21.31 20.88 8.24
N HIS A 127 20.74 20.20 7.27
CA HIS A 127 21.49 19.37 6.34
C HIS A 127 20.88 19.40 4.95
N GLU A 128 21.67 19.81 3.98
CA GLU A 128 21.24 19.83 2.58
C GLU A 128 21.24 18.41 2.01
N LEU A 129 20.09 17.98 1.55
CA LEU A 129 19.86 16.66 0.94
C LEU A 129 18.85 16.82 -0.21
N ASN A 130 19.37 16.99 -1.42
CA ASN A 130 18.61 17.46 -2.57
C ASN A 130 17.54 16.50 -3.08
N MET A 131 17.56 15.22 -2.64
CA MET A 131 16.60 14.21 -3.11
C MET A 131 15.43 14.02 -2.14
N VAL A 132 15.41 14.66 -0.99
CA VAL A 132 14.27 14.64 -0.07
C VAL A 132 13.07 15.36 -0.71
N GLY A 133 11.93 14.72 -0.74
CA GLY A 133 10.71 15.25 -1.33
C GLY A 133 10.64 15.22 -2.86
N GLU A 134 11.70 14.73 -3.52
CA GLU A 134 11.80 14.69 -4.99
C GLU A 134 11.51 13.31 -5.57
N ASN A 135 11.29 13.26 -6.87
CA ASN A 135 11.12 12.04 -7.68
C ASN A 135 10.01 11.11 -7.20
N LEU A 136 8.92 11.66 -6.70
CA LEU A 136 7.73 10.87 -6.41
C LEU A 136 7.25 10.21 -7.70
N SER A 137 7.14 8.90 -7.68
CA SER A 137 6.60 8.11 -8.80
C SER A 137 5.28 7.47 -8.40
N GLU A 138 4.32 7.48 -9.33
CA GLU A 138 3.03 6.83 -9.16
C GLU A 138 2.71 5.95 -10.37
N HIS A 139 1.94 4.88 -10.16
CA HIS A 139 1.50 4.02 -11.23
C HIS A 139 0.48 4.72 -12.13
N VAL A 140 0.78 4.78 -13.43
CA VAL A 140 -0.23 5.18 -14.42
C VAL A 140 -1.25 4.06 -14.56
N TYR A 141 -2.51 4.38 -14.38
CA TYR A 141 -3.62 3.44 -14.49
C TYR A 141 -4.64 3.94 -15.51
N SER A 142 -5.03 3.06 -16.44
CA SER A 142 -6.10 3.31 -17.40
C SER A 142 -7.12 2.17 -17.34
N PRO A 143 -8.36 2.41 -16.88
CA PRO A 143 -9.38 1.39 -16.85
C PRO A 143 -9.96 1.15 -18.23
N VAL A 144 -10.10 -0.12 -18.61
CA VAL A 144 -10.86 -0.55 -19.78
C VAL A 144 -12.07 -1.34 -19.26
N MET A 145 -13.27 -0.84 -19.53
CA MET A 145 -14.50 -1.41 -19.02
C MET A 145 -15.22 -2.21 -20.10
N PHE A 146 -15.66 -3.41 -19.73
CA PHE A 146 -16.43 -4.28 -20.60
C PHE A 146 -17.81 -4.57 -20.00
N ARG A 147 -18.83 -4.61 -20.85
CA ARG A 147 -20.13 -5.16 -20.46
C ARG A 147 -20.05 -6.68 -20.49
N VAL A 148 -20.32 -7.31 -19.38
CA VAL A 148 -20.27 -8.77 -19.21
C VAL A 148 -21.68 -9.38 -19.10
N LYS A 149 -21.79 -10.69 -19.38
CA LYS A 149 -23.04 -11.44 -19.20
C LYS A 149 -23.47 -11.45 -17.72
N PRO A 150 -24.77 -11.56 -17.43
CA PRO A 150 -25.25 -11.69 -16.05
C PRO A 150 -24.57 -12.86 -15.32
N GLY A 151 -24.23 -12.65 -14.06
CA GLY A 151 -23.58 -13.66 -13.20
C GLY A 151 -22.06 -13.73 -13.28
N VAL A 152 -21.41 -12.93 -14.14
CA VAL A 152 -19.94 -12.89 -14.27
C VAL A 152 -19.31 -11.90 -13.30
N SER A 153 -20.03 -10.83 -12.95
CA SER A 153 -19.58 -9.81 -11.98
C SER A 153 -20.41 -9.81 -10.71
N TRP A 154 -19.90 -9.22 -9.66
CA TRP A 154 -20.60 -9.04 -8.38
C TRP A 154 -21.49 -7.78 -8.35
N ASN A 155 -21.49 -6.97 -9.39
CA ASN A 155 -22.25 -5.70 -9.43
C ASN A 155 -23.73 -5.86 -9.10
N ARG A 156 -24.38 -6.92 -9.62
CA ARG A 156 -25.78 -7.20 -9.35
C ARG A 156 -26.04 -7.43 -7.85
N ASP A 157 -25.22 -8.24 -7.22
CA ASP A 157 -25.38 -8.56 -5.79
C ASP A 157 -25.02 -7.35 -4.92
N LEU A 158 -23.99 -6.61 -5.28
CA LEU A 158 -23.56 -5.41 -4.54
C LEU A 158 -24.55 -4.24 -4.68
N ASN A 159 -25.30 -4.17 -5.79
CA ASN A 159 -26.27 -3.10 -6.05
C ASN A 159 -27.72 -3.48 -5.68
N SER A 160 -27.93 -4.60 -4.99
CA SER A 160 -29.28 -4.98 -4.50
C SER A 160 -29.27 -5.26 -3.00
N PRO A 161 -30.30 -4.83 -2.24
CA PRO A 161 -30.37 -5.08 -0.79
C PRO A 161 -30.32 -6.58 -0.44
N ILE A 162 -30.97 -7.41 -1.23
CA ILE A 162 -30.98 -8.88 -1.05
C ILE A 162 -29.59 -9.47 -1.33
N GLY A 163 -28.94 -9.00 -2.39
CA GLY A 163 -27.56 -9.41 -2.71
C GLY A 163 -26.59 -9.00 -1.64
N GLN A 164 -26.66 -7.77 -1.15
CA GLN A 164 -25.83 -7.27 -0.04
C GLN A 164 -26.04 -8.12 1.23
N ALA A 165 -27.29 -8.41 1.60
CA ALA A 165 -27.60 -9.26 2.75
C ALA A 165 -27.01 -10.67 2.58
N LYS A 166 -27.14 -11.27 1.39
CA LYS A 166 -26.55 -12.58 1.06
C LYS A 166 -25.02 -12.57 1.16
N LEU A 167 -24.36 -11.56 0.61
CA LEU A 167 -22.90 -11.42 0.68
C LEU A 167 -22.44 -11.16 2.12
N GLY A 168 -23.16 -10.34 2.87
CA GLY A 168 -22.91 -10.09 4.29
C GLY A 168 -23.01 -11.36 5.13
N MET A 169 -24.09 -12.14 4.96
CA MET A 169 -24.27 -13.40 5.66
C MET A 169 -23.18 -14.43 5.30
N ARG A 170 -22.84 -14.54 4.02
CA ARG A 170 -21.73 -15.38 3.58
C ARG A 170 -20.41 -15.01 4.25
N TYR A 171 -20.11 -13.71 4.30
CA TYR A 171 -18.90 -13.22 4.96
C TYR A 171 -18.91 -13.49 6.47
N LEU A 172 -20.03 -13.27 7.16
CA LEU A 172 -20.14 -13.53 8.60
C LEU A 172 -19.96 -15.01 8.93
N LEU A 173 -20.51 -15.91 8.13
CA LEU A 173 -20.48 -17.35 8.39
C LEU A 173 -19.20 -18.04 7.90
N LYS A 174 -18.67 -17.62 6.75
CA LYS A 174 -17.58 -18.33 6.07
C LYS A 174 -16.29 -17.53 5.94
N ARG A 175 -16.34 -16.21 6.17
CA ARG A 175 -15.21 -15.31 5.95
C ARG A 175 -14.62 -15.39 4.53
N ASP A 176 -15.49 -15.66 3.53
CA ASP A 176 -15.12 -15.76 2.13
C ASP A 176 -15.96 -14.83 1.23
N GLY A 177 -15.68 -14.87 -0.09
CA GLY A 177 -16.40 -14.08 -1.10
C GLY A 177 -15.85 -12.65 -1.25
N PRO A 178 -16.57 -11.77 -1.97
CA PRO A 178 -16.07 -10.46 -2.36
C PRO A 178 -15.80 -9.50 -1.19
N LEU A 179 -16.41 -9.74 -0.02
CA LEU A 179 -16.17 -8.92 1.18
C LEU A 179 -14.93 -9.33 1.98
N SER A 180 -14.36 -10.50 1.67
CA SER A 180 -13.13 -11.01 2.33
C SER A 180 -11.86 -10.71 1.54
N SER A 181 -11.97 -10.08 0.39
CA SER A 181 -10.88 -9.88 -0.57
C SER A 181 -10.98 -8.49 -1.20
N VAL A 182 -9.97 -8.10 -1.94
CA VAL A 182 -10.04 -6.93 -2.81
C VAL A 182 -10.79 -7.27 -4.10
N THR A 183 -11.24 -6.27 -4.81
CA THR A 183 -12.01 -6.43 -6.06
C THR A 183 -11.16 -6.94 -7.23
N ILE A 184 -9.84 -6.76 -7.17
CA ILE A 184 -8.87 -7.26 -8.15
C ILE A 184 -8.39 -8.63 -7.67
N THR A 185 -8.63 -9.66 -8.45
CA THR A 185 -8.38 -11.05 -8.02
C THR A 185 -7.26 -11.75 -8.77
N ALA A 186 -6.93 -11.27 -9.97
CA ALA A 186 -5.83 -11.78 -10.77
C ALA A 186 -5.15 -10.65 -11.53
N GLN A 187 -3.90 -10.86 -11.86
CA GLN A 187 -3.09 -9.93 -12.65
C GLN A 187 -2.12 -10.67 -13.54
N ALA A 188 -1.65 -9.99 -14.57
CA ALA A 188 -0.57 -10.45 -15.44
C ALA A 188 0.44 -9.33 -15.62
N PHE A 189 1.69 -9.69 -15.56
CA PHE A 189 2.81 -8.86 -15.96
C PHE A 189 3.26 -9.30 -17.35
N ALA A 190 3.33 -8.36 -18.26
CA ALA A 190 3.58 -8.63 -19.67
C ALA A 190 4.57 -7.62 -20.25
N PRO A 191 5.33 -7.99 -21.28
CA PRO A 191 6.10 -7.03 -22.05
C PRO A 191 5.14 -6.15 -22.87
N ARG A 192 5.58 -4.94 -23.19
CA ARG A 192 4.84 -4.04 -24.09
C ARG A 192 4.77 -4.60 -25.50
N GLU A 193 5.83 -5.23 -25.96
CA GLU A 193 5.92 -5.81 -27.29
C GLU A 193 5.97 -7.35 -27.21
N SER A 194 5.35 -8.01 -28.18
CA SER A 194 5.35 -9.47 -28.25
C SER A 194 6.78 -10.00 -28.36
N GLY A 195 7.12 -10.97 -27.49
CA GLY A 195 8.47 -11.54 -27.43
C GLY A 195 9.46 -10.76 -26.56
N GLY A 196 9.07 -9.66 -25.94
CA GLY A 196 9.86 -8.95 -24.94
C GLY A 196 10.13 -9.82 -23.71
N LYS A 197 11.22 -9.53 -22.98
CA LYS A 197 11.64 -10.30 -21.81
C LYS A 197 11.31 -9.60 -20.49
N ASP A 198 11.06 -8.31 -20.52
CA ASP A 198 10.82 -7.49 -19.34
C ASP A 198 9.33 -7.19 -19.16
N ALA A 199 8.87 -7.22 -17.93
CA ALA A 199 7.49 -6.87 -17.58
C ALA A 199 7.34 -5.35 -17.51
N GLU A 200 6.77 -4.76 -18.56
CA GLU A 200 6.54 -3.30 -18.67
C GLU A 200 5.08 -2.92 -18.42
N VAL A 201 4.17 -3.85 -18.62
CA VAL A 201 2.72 -3.62 -18.49
C VAL A 201 2.14 -4.58 -17.45
N LYS A 202 1.35 -4.02 -16.55
CA LYS A 202 0.54 -4.79 -15.60
C LYS A 202 -0.93 -4.72 -16.01
N VAL A 203 -1.54 -5.86 -16.30
CA VAL A 203 -2.97 -6.00 -16.57
C VAL A 203 -3.64 -6.65 -15.38
N GLN A 204 -4.73 -6.05 -14.91
CA GLN A 204 -5.47 -6.58 -13.75
C GLN A 204 -6.94 -6.76 -14.09
N ILE A 205 -7.56 -7.82 -13.59
CA ILE A 205 -9.01 -7.99 -13.69
C ILE A 205 -9.70 -7.55 -12.42
N GLN A 206 -10.67 -6.67 -12.58
CA GLN A 206 -11.56 -6.23 -11.52
C GLN A 206 -12.97 -6.73 -11.81
N GLN A 207 -13.56 -7.45 -10.85
CA GLN A 207 -14.89 -8.08 -11.00
C GLN A 207 -16.04 -7.17 -10.55
N VAL A 208 -15.71 -5.95 -10.16
CA VAL A 208 -16.66 -4.92 -9.68
C VAL A 208 -16.29 -3.60 -10.35
N THR A 209 -17.28 -2.90 -10.87
CA THR A 209 -17.10 -1.51 -11.28
C THR A 209 -17.66 -0.59 -10.21
N SER A 210 -16.99 0.53 -9.95
CA SER A 210 -17.60 1.63 -9.19
C SER A 210 -18.78 2.19 -10.00
N PRO A 211 -19.86 2.60 -9.34
CA PRO A 211 -20.95 3.31 -9.99
C PRO A 211 -20.47 4.62 -10.58
#